data_96f3fb59b8ee29674c3470660d66b91f
#
_entry.id   96f3fb59b8ee29674c3470660d66b91f
#
_cell.length_a   1.000
_cell.length_b   1.000
_cell.length_c   1.000
_cell.angle_alpha   90.00
_cell.angle_beta   90.00
_cell.angle_gamma   90.00
#
_symmetry.space_group_name_H-M   'P 1'
#
loop_
_entity.id
_entity.type
_entity.pdbx_description
1 polymer ?
#
loop_
_entity_poly.entity_id
_entity_poly.type
_entity_poly.pdbx_seq_one_letter_code
_entity_poly.pdbx_strand_id
1 'polypeptide(L)'
;LLDVNGDGQEDLLLGREGYINEIWTMQNGIPSRVTATANRGYICQGNVFEEYVFLDGSPYHLYFQLEGGEQKPIVSVMYHAAEGTWVLEGEETVWEQQPITEEEAMERIAFFPRIPITMQPVKDYPMA
;
A
#
# COMPACT_ATOMS: atom_id res chain seq x y z
N LEU A 1 3.34 -13.48 9.07
CA LEU A 1 4.38 -12.54 9.51
C LEU A 1 5.42 -12.35 8.39
N LEU A 2 5.77 -11.13 8.12
CA LEU A 2 6.69 -10.77 7.04
C LEU A 2 7.36 -9.46 7.40
N ASP A 3 8.68 -9.34 7.14
CA ASP A 3 9.36 -8.05 7.30
C ASP A 3 9.04 -7.18 6.09
N VAL A 4 8.21 -6.15 6.30
CA VAL A 4 7.75 -5.26 5.22
C VAL A 4 8.38 -3.88 5.24
N ASN A 5 9.13 -3.55 6.29
CA ASN A 5 9.79 -2.24 6.40
C ASN A 5 11.33 -2.32 6.40
N GLY A 6 11.88 -3.52 6.25
CA GLY A 6 13.31 -3.70 6.11
C GLY A 6 14.12 -3.57 7.38
N ASP A 7 13.50 -3.68 8.55
CA ASP A 7 14.20 -3.54 9.85
C ASP A 7 14.78 -4.85 10.37
N GLY A 8 14.60 -5.95 9.66
CA GLY A 8 15.09 -7.26 10.05
C GLY A 8 14.18 -8.02 11.00
N GLN A 9 13.05 -7.45 11.38
CA GLN A 9 12.06 -8.10 12.24
C GLN A 9 10.78 -8.35 11.44
N GLU A 10 10.10 -9.44 11.75
CA GLU A 10 8.83 -9.76 11.11
C GLU A 10 7.73 -8.85 11.63
N ASP A 11 6.87 -8.40 10.72
CA ASP A 11 5.74 -7.55 11.01
C ASP A 11 4.45 -8.34 10.94
N LEU A 12 3.42 -7.89 11.66
CA LEU A 12 2.10 -8.52 11.65
C LEU A 12 1.23 -7.83 10.59
N LEU A 13 0.72 -8.63 9.67
CA LEU A 13 -0.17 -8.16 8.63
C LEU A 13 -1.56 -8.72 8.88
N LEU A 14 -2.55 -7.86 8.98
CA LEU A 14 -3.94 -8.25 9.20
C LEU A 14 -4.78 -7.82 8.00
N GLY A 15 -5.67 -8.68 7.58
CA GLY A 15 -6.53 -8.38 6.45
C GLY A 15 -7.40 -9.56 6.07
N ARG A 16 -7.75 -9.58 4.80
CA ARG A 16 -8.54 -10.66 4.20
C ARG A 16 -7.72 -11.32 3.11
N GLU A 17 -8.17 -12.48 2.65
CA GLU A 17 -7.50 -13.14 1.55
C GLU A 17 -7.46 -12.21 0.33
N GLY A 18 -6.24 -11.98 -0.17
CA GLY A 18 -6.01 -11.13 -1.33
C GLY A 18 -5.61 -9.70 -1.02
N TYR A 19 -5.82 -9.20 0.21
CA TYR A 19 -5.41 -7.84 0.55
C TYR A 19 -5.22 -7.64 2.05
N ILE A 20 -4.53 -6.56 2.41
CA ILE A 20 -4.13 -6.23 3.77
C ILE A 20 -4.85 -4.97 4.24
N ASN A 21 -5.28 -4.94 5.50
CA ASN A 21 -5.92 -3.78 6.10
C ASN A 21 -5.08 -3.11 7.17
N GLU A 22 -4.20 -3.84 7.84
CA GLU A 22 -3.37 -3.29 8.91
C GLU A 22 -1.97 -3.90 8.88
N ILE A 23 -0.99 -3.07 9.23
CA ILE A 23 0.39 -3.50 9.42
C ILE A 23 0.83 -3.04 10.80
N TRP A 24 1.36 -3.97 11.59
CA TRP A 24 1.92 -3.71 12.91
C TRP A 24 3.39 -4.11 12.93
N THR A 25 4.23 -3.28 13.50
CA THR A 25 5.67 -3.55 13.67
C THR A 25 6.04 -3.42 15.14
N MET A 26 7.18 -4.00 15.49
CA MET A 26 7.74 -3.83 16.85
C MET A 26 8.75 -2.70 16.83
N GLN A 27 8.56 -1.74 17.71
CA GLN A 27 9.50 -0.64 17.90
C GLN A 27 9.91 -0.60 19.36
N ASN A 28 11.19 -0.82 19.64
CA ASN A 28 11.71 -0.84 21.01
C ASN A 28 10.93 -1.79 21.92
N GLY A 29 10.55 -2.95 21.39
CA GLY A 29 9.78 -3.96 22.12
C GLY A 29 8.30 -3.64 22.27
N ILE A 30 7.80 -2.59 21.63
CA ILE A 30 6.40 -2.16 21.72
C ILE A 30 5.72 -2.33 20.35
N PRO A 31 4.56 -3.02 20.28
CA PRO A 31 3.81 -3.11 19.04
C PRO A 31 3.30 -1.73 18.62
N SER A 32 3.53 -1.36 17.37
CA SER A 32 3.09 -0.09 16.82
C SER A 32 2.39 -0.32 15.49
N ARG A 33 1.22 0.29 15.30
CA ARG A 33 0.51 0.19 14.04
C ARG A 33 1.09 1.18 13.04
N VAL A 34 1.60 0.66 11.93
CA VAL A 34 2.20 1.46 10.86
C VAL A 34 1.13 2.04 9.96
N THR A 35 0.14 1.23 9.60
CA THR A 35 -0.94 1.66 8.72
C THR A 35 -2.22 0.89 9.02
N ALA A 36 -3.35 1.52 8.70
CA ALA A 36 -4.66 0.91 8.72
C ALA A 36 -5.49 1.53 7.61
N THR A 37 -6.22 0.70 6.87
CA THR A 37 -7.11 1.18 5.81
C THR A 37 -8.37 0.34 5.74
N ALA A 38 -9.49 0.98 5.42
CA ALA A 38 -10.74 0.29 5.11
C ALA A 38 -10.76 -0.17 3.66
N ASN A 39 -9.79 0.25 2.85
CA ASN A 39 -9.63 -0.11 1.45
C ASN A 39 -8.73 -1.32 1.32
N ARG A 40 -8.36 -1.67 0.09
CA ARG A 40 -7.47 -2.81 -0.14
C ARG A 40 -6.02 -2.37 -0.06
N GLY A 41 -5.24 -3.05 0.78
CA GLY A 41 -3.82 -2.82 0.89
C GLY A 41 -3.01 -3.96 0.30
N TYR A 42 -1.87 -3.63 -0.29
CA TYR A 42 -0.96 -4.62 -0.88
C TYR A 42 0.47 -4.27 -0.51
N ILE A 43 1.27 -5.31 -0.29
CA ILE A 43 2.72 -5.13 -0.13
C ILE A 43 3.36 -5.24 -1.50
N CYS A 44 4.22 -4.27 -1.81
CA CYS A 44 4.94 -4.21 -3.06
C CYS A 44 6.44 -4.39 -2.81
N GLN A 45 7.20 -4.68 -3.86
CA GLN A 45 8.65 -4.79 -3.77
C GLN A 45 9.25 -3.46 -3.31
N GLY A 46 10.36 -3.53 -2.57
CA GLY A 46 11.06 -2.34 -2.07
C GLY A 46 10.46 -1.76 -0.79
N ASN A 47 9.77 -2.59 0.00
CA ASN A 47 9.14 -2.16 1.26
C ASN A 47 8.10 -1.06 1.03
N VAL A 48 7.30 -1.24 0.00
CA VAL A 48 6.27 -0.29 -0.42
C VAL A 48 4.89 -0.85 -0.09
N PHE A 49 4.02 -0.02 0.41
CA PHE A 49 2.61 -0.33 0.65
C PHE A 49 1.75 0.38 -0.37
N GLU A 50 0.89 -0.35 -1.05
CA GLU A 50 -0.10 0.22 -1.97
C GLU A 50 -1.47 0.21 -1.29
N GLU A 51 -2.09 1.38 -1.16
CA GLU A 51 -3.50 1.46 -0.81
C GLU A 51 -4.28 1.64 -2.12
N TYR A 52 -5.14 0.68 -2.40
CA TYR A 52 -5.96 0.69 -3.61
C TYR A 52 -7.39 1.08 -3.25
N VAL A 53 -7.84 2.19 -3.80
CA VAL A 53 -9.19 2.72 -3.57
C VAL A 53 -9.94 2.70 -4.89
N PHE A 54 -11.14 2.13 -4.90
CA PHE A 54 -11.97 2.09 -6.10
C PHE A 54 -13.31 2.77 -5.78
N LEU A 55 -13.55 3.93 -6.39
CA LEU A 55 -14.74 4.73 -6.17
C LEU A 55 -15.38 5.09 -7.51
N ASP A 56 -16.64 4.66 -7.71
CA ASP A 56 -17.44 5.02 -8.89
C ASP A 56 -16.70 4.86 -10.22
N GLY A 57 -16.04 3.71 -10.40
CA GLY A 57 -15.28 3.42 -11.61
C GLY A 57 -13.91 4.06 -11.68
N SER A 58 -13.48 4.72 -10.61
CA SER A 58 -12.20 5.41 -10.56
C SER A 58 -11.21 4.66 -9.68
N PRO A 59 -10.23 3.95 -10.25
CA PRO A 59 -9.18 3.30 -9.47
C PRO A 59 -8.10 4.31 -9.07
N TYR A 60 -7.76 4.31 -7.78
CA TYR A 60 -6.68 5.13 -7.22
C TYR A 60 -5.64 4.21 -6.62
N HIS A 61 -4.40 4.34 -7.06
CA HIS A 61 -3.24 3.60 -6.55
C HIS A 61 -2.37 4.56 -5.75
N LEU A 62 -2.37 4.41 -4.44
CA LEU A 62 -1.62 5.28 -3.52
C LEU A 62 -0.45 4.48 -2.96
N TYR A 63 0.78 4.95 -3.21
CA TYR A 63 2.00 4.24 -2.82
C TYR A 63 2.73 4.95 -1.68
N PHE A 64 3.15 4.16 -0.69
CA PHE A 64 3.83 4.66 0.49
C PHE A 64 5.08 3.83 0.74
N GLN A 65 6.18 4.50 1.12
CA GLN A 65 7.38 3.81 1.58
C GLN A 65 7.20 3.43 3.05
N LEU A 66 7.43 2.17 3.38
CA LEU A 66 7.40 1.70 4.76
C LEU A 66 8.81 1.83 5.33
N GLU A 67 8.95 2.59 6.40
CA GLU A 67 10.24 2.85 7.01
C GLU A 67 10.06 2.97 8.52
N GLY A 68 10.62 2.01 9.27
CA GLY A 68 10.41 1.95 10.71
C GLY A 68 8.93 1.80 11.04
N GLY A 69 8.40 2.65 11.90
CA GLY A 69 6.98 2.65 12.28
C GLY A 69 6.13 3.60 11.44
N GLU A 70 6.63 4.08 10.32
CA GLU A 70 5.97 5.10 9.53
C GLU A 70 5.71 4.66 8.10
N GLN A 71 4.69 5.26 7.48
CA GLN A 71 4.48 5.20 6.04
C GLN A 71 4.64 6.62 5.49
N LYS A 72 5.45 6.75 4.45
CA LYS A 72 5.73 8.03 3.81
C LYS A 72 5.21 8.02 2.38
N PRO A 73 4.40 9.01 1.98
CA PRO A 73 3.88 9.05 0.60
C PRO A 73 5.01 9.10 -0.42
N ILE A 74 4.89 8.29 -1.47
CA ILE A 74 5.81 8.33 -2.61
C ILE A 74 5.12 8.99 -3.78
N VAL A 75 4.04 8.39 -4.26
CA VAL A 75 3.33 8.83 -5.46
C VAL A 75 1.92 8.24 -5.46
N SER A 76 1.00 8.93 -6.07
CA SER A 76 -0.36 8.44 -6.31
C SER A 76 -0.65 8.46 -7.80
N VAL A 77 -1.20 7.35 -8.31
CA VAL A 77 -1.61 7.21 -9.71
C VAL A 77 -3.11 6.98 -9.70
N MET A 78 -3.87 7.93 -10.23
CA MET A 78 -5.32 7.94 -10.09
C MET A 78 -6.00 8.10 -11.44
N TYR A 79 -7.08 7.35 -11.65
CA TYR A 79 -7.94 7.53 -12.80
C TYR A 79 -9.24 8.22 -12.37
N HIS A 80 -9.56 9.33 -12.99
CA HIS A 80 -10.82 10.02 -12.76
C HIS A 80 -11.80 9.64 -13.88
N ALA A 81 -12.67 8.68 -13.59
CA ALA A 81 -13.58 8.11 -14.59
C ALA A 81 -14.53 9.14 -15.19
N ALA A 82 -15.01 10.11 -14.40
CA ALA A 82 -15.91 11.14 -14.88
C ALA A 82 -15.26 12.01 -15.97
N GLU A 83 -13.96 12.18 -15.92
CA GLU A 83 -13.19 13.00 -16.86
C GLU A 83 -12.42 12.15 -17.89
N GLY A 84 -12.32 10.85 -17.65
CA GLY A 84 -11.56 9.95 -18.51
C GLY A 84 -10.07 10.24 -18.50
N THR A 85 -9.53 10.74 -17.39
CA THR A 85 -8.16 11.25 -17.30
C THR A 85 -7.38 10.55 -16.19
N TRP A 86 -6.16 10.12 -16.49
CA TRP A 86 -5.20 9.68 -15.49
C TRP A 86 -4.41 10.86 -14.96
N VAL A 87 -4.16 10.88 -13.66
CA VAL A 87 -3.36 11.94 -13.02
C VAL A 87 -2.30 11.32 -12.11
N LEU A 88 -1.19 12.02 -11.97
CA LEU A 88 -0.08 11.70 -11.10
C LEU A 88 0.03 12.77 -10.02
N GLU A 89 0.22 12.36 -8.76
CA GLU A 89 0.41 13.28 -7.64
C GLU A 89 1.51 12.73 -6.74
N GLY A 90 2.39 13.59 -6.25
CA GLY A 90 3.40 13.23 -5.27
C GLY A 90 4.82 13.53 -5.69
N GLU A 91 5.78 13.13 -4.85
CA GLU A 91 7.22 13.34 -4.99
C GLU A 91 7.62 14.79 -5.24
N GLU A 92 7.90 15.15 -6.50
CA GLU A 92 8.39 16.47 -6.87
C GLU A 92 7.28 17.52 -6.93
N THR A 93 6.03 17.06 -7.06
CA THR A 93 4.87 17.95 -7.19
C THR A 93 3.84 17.62 -6.13
N VAL A 94 4.26 17.64 -4.88
CA VAL A 94 3.50 17.13 -3.72
C VAL A 94 2.05 17.60 -3.67
N TRP A 95 1.77 18.80 -4.11
CA TRP A 95 0.44 19.38 -4.01
C TRP A 95 -0.25 19.57 -5.36
N GLU A 96 0.38 19.18 -6.46
CA GLU A 96 -0.17 19.35 -7.78
C GLU A 96 -0.45 18.02 -8.47
N GLN A 97 -1.64 17.91 -9.02
CA GLN A 97 -2.00 16.78 -9.86
C GLN A 97 -1.60 17.08 -11.30
N GLN A 98 -0.87 16.16 -11.91
CA GLN A 98 -0.45 16.30 -13.30
C GLN A 98 -1.17 15.27 -14.16
N PRO A 99 -1.82 15.69 -15.24
CA PRO A 99 -2.39 14.72 -16.17
C PRO A 99 -1.30 13.92 -16.85
N ILE A 100 -1.52 12.62 -16.97
CA ILE A 100 -0.61 11.70 -17.64
C ILE A 100 -1.40 10.82 -18.59
N THR A 101 -0.69 10.13 -19.50
CA THR A 101 -1.34 9.17 -20.39
C THR A 101 -1.59 7.86 -19.65
N GLU A 102 -2.49 7.04 -20.19
CA GLU A 102 -2.73 5.70 -19.65
C GLU A 102 -1.44 4.87 -19.67
N GLU A 103 -0.65 4.98 -20.72
CA GLU A 103 0.62 4.29 -20.84
C GLU A 103 1.59 4.69 -19.72
N GLU A 104 1.72 5.97 -19.45
CA GLU A 104 2.54 6.47 -18.35
C GLU A 104 2.02 5.98 -16.99
N ALA A 105 0.68 5.96 -16.82
CA ALA A 105 0.06 5.45 -15.61
C ALA A 105 0.42 3.98 -15.39
N MET A 106 0.31 3.15 -16.42
CA MET A 106 0.64 1.72 -16.33
C MET A 106 2.11 1.50 -16.03
N GLU A 107 3.01 2.31 -16.58
CA GLU A 107 4.44 2.25 -16.29
C GLU A 107 4.72 2.56 -14.82
N ARG A 108 4.05 3.57 -14.25
CA ARG A 108 4.22 3.94 -12.85
C ARG A 108 3.72 2.84 -11.92
N ILE A 109 2.56 2.25 -12.23
CA ILE A 109 2.01 1.15 -11.45
C ILE A 109 2.93 -0.07 -11.52
N ALA A 110 3.47 -0.38 -12.68
CA ALA A 110 4.38 -1.51 -12.87
C ALA A 110 5.71 -1.34 -12.14
N PHE A 111 6.06 -0.12 -11.75
CA PHE A 111 7.26 0.17 -10.97
C PHE A 111 7.17 -0.39 -9.54
N PHE A 112 5.95 -0.66 -9.06
CA PHE A 112 5.70 -1.19 -7.73
C PHE A 112 4.97 -2.54 -7.81
N PRO A 113 5.67 -3.62 -8.24
CA PRO A 113 5.00 -4.90 -8.38
C PRO A 113 4.59 -5.44 -7.01
N ARG A 114 3.36 -5.94 -6.94
CA ARG A 114 2.81 -6.53 -5.72
C ARG A 114 3.48 -7.86 -5.42
N ILE A 115 3.71 -8.10 -4.13
CA ILE A 115 4.24 -9.37 -3.64
C ILE A 115 3.06 -10.24 -3.24
N PRO A 116 2.92 -11.46 -3.77
CA PRO A 116 1.86 -12.37 -3.34
C PRO A 116 2.04 -12.74 -1.86
N ILE A 117 0.97 -12.64 -1.09
CA ILE A 117 0.99 -12.99 0.33
C ILE A 117 -0.17 -13.94 0.60
N THR A 118 0.15 -15.07 1.27
CA THR A 118 -0.85 -16.02 1.71
C THR A 118 -1.30 -15.66 3.11
N MET A 119 -2.58 -15.38 3.27
CA MET A 119 -3.17 -15.08 4.56
C MET A 119 -3.70 -16.34 5.20
N GLN A 120 -3.52 -16.46 6.52
CA GLN A 120 -4.05 -17.59 7.28
C GLN A 120 -5.25 -17.10 8.11
N PRO A 121 -6.33 -17.90 8.17
CA PRO A 121 -7.47 -17.55 9.03
C PRO A 121 -7.04 -17.44 10.50
N VAL A 122 -7.55 -16.42 11.18
CA VAL A 122 -7.24 -16.20 12.61
C VAL A 122 -7.64 -17.40 13.45
N LYS A 123 -8.73 -18.08 13.10
CA LYS A 123 -9.20 -19.27 13.82
C LYS A 123 -8.20 -20.43 13.85
N ASP A 124 -7.22 -20.41 12.96
CA ASP A 124 -6.18 -21.47 12.90
C ASP A 124 -5.02 -21.20 13.84
N TYR A 125 -5.00 -20.05 14.47
CA TYR A 125 -3.98 -19.72 15.44
C TYR A 125 -4.37 -20.20 16.83
N PRO A 126 -3.42 -20.72 17.62
CA PRO A 126 -3.73 -21.10 18.99
C PRO A 126 -4.13 -19.86 19.78
N MET A 127 -5.24 -19.99 20.47
CA MET A 127 -5.71 -18.95 21.38
C MET A 127 -5.00 -19.12 22.71
N ALA A 128 -4.28 -18.08 23.07
CA ALA A 128 -3.55 -18.10 24.33
C ALA A 128 -4.48 -17.85 25.51
#